data_ca2ae3d92c68f2a0eb13f4407e6a2418
#
_entry.id   ca2ae3d92c68f2a0eb13f4407e6a2418
#
_cell.length_a   1.000
_cell.length_b   1.000
_cell.length_c   1.000
_cell.angle_alpha   90.00
_cell.angle_beta   90.00
_cell.angle_gamma   90.00
#
_symmetry.space_group_name_H-M   'P 1'
#
loop_
_entity.id
_entity.type
_entity.pdbx_description
1 polymer ?
#
loop_
_entity_poly.entity_id
_entity_poly.type
_entity_poly.pdbx_seq_one_letter_code
_entity_poly.pdbx_strand_id
1 'polypeptide(L)'
;MTKAEIAKLIYVVKATYPNSFSRYTTQDLDNMISAWLSVLTDYTYEQGSAGLKVYLSSDTKGFPPCPGQIVDNILKLCKPKIAEMTGTEAWAIVRKAIRNGYYGAEEEFEKLPPACQRAIGSPASLRELAQIDTETVETVEQSHFIRAYNTQLEREREDAKIPSSVRALIGTLGEATAYLEDQAQ
;
A
#
# COMPACT_ATOMS: atom_id res chain seq x y z
N MET A 1 3.59 15.67 -10.02
CA MET A 1 3.97 17.09 -9.71
C MET A 1 5.15 17.55 -10.55
N THR A 2 5.23 18.88 -10.82
CA THR A 2 6.38 19.53 -11.47
C THR A 2 7.39 20.03 -10.43
N LYS A 3 8.62 20.35 -10.88
CA LYS A 3 9.66 20.94 -10.02
C LYS A 3 9.20 22.24 -9.32
N ALA A 4 8.44 23.08 -10.03
CA ALA A 4 7.90 24.32 -9.47
C ALA A 4 6.84 24.10 -8.38
N GLU A 5 6.03 23.07 -8.51
CA GLU A 5 5.04 22.68 -7.50
C GLU A 5 5.69 22.11 -6.26
N ILE A 6 6.73 21.26 -6.42
CA ILE A 6 7.53 20.79 -5.29
C ILE A 6 8.21 21.96 -4.54
N ALA A 7 8.75 22.94 -5.29
CA ALA A 7 9.34 24.13 -4.67
C ALA A 7 8.35 24.90 -3.79
N LYS A 8 7.06 24.97 -4.17
CA LYS A 8 6.02 25.58 -3.33
C LYS A 8 5.80 24.79 -2.03
N LEU A 9 5.78 23.48 -2.08
CA LEU A 9 5.66 22.64 -0.88
C LEU A 9 6.85 22.84 0.05
N ILE A 10 8.07 22.81 -0.49
CA ILE A 10 9.31 23.03 0.28
C ILE A 10 9.36 24.43 0.87
N TYR A 11 8.86 25.45 0.17
CA TYR A 11 8.73 26.80 0.73
C TYR A 11 7.86 26.80 2.00
N VAL A 12 6.73 26.12 1.99
CA VAL A 12 5.87 25.99 3.18
C VAL A 12 6.60 25.28 4.31
N VAL A 13 7.29 24.17 4.01
CA VAL A 13 8.09 23.42 5.00
C VAL A 13 9.17 24.32 5.61
N LYS A 14 9.93 25.03 4.77
CA LYS A 14 10.98 25.95 5.21
C LYS A 14 10.44 27.09 6.08
N ALA A 15 9.29 27.66 5.73
CA ALA A 15 8.62 28.72 6.48
C ALA A 15 8.13 28.23 7.85
N THR A 16 7.71 26.96 7.95
CA THR A 16 7.21 26.35 9.18
C THR A 16 8.37 25.93 10.12
N TYR A 17 9.49 25.48 9.56
CA TYR A 17 10.64 24.97 10.31
C TYR A 17 11.94 25.77 10.06
N PRO A 18 11.98 27.09 10.30
CA PRO A 18 13.10 27.95 9.90
C PRO A 18 14.45 27.51 10.47
N ASN A 19 14.45 26.98 11.69
CA ASN A 19 15.68 26.54 12.36
C ASN A 19 16.36 25.37 11.65
N SER A 20 15.57 24.43 11.10
CA SER A 20 16.08 23.26 10.37
C SER A 20 16.75 23.64 9.05
N PHE A 21 16.39 24.81 8.49
CA PHE A 21 16.89 25.29 7.20
C PHE A 21 17.84 26.49 7.31
N SER A 22 18.23 26.88 8.53
CA SER A 22 19.03 28.08 8.75
C SER A 22 20.41 28.07 8.07
N ARG A 23 20.96 26.89 7.79
CA ARG A 23 22.25 26.71 7.12
C ARG A 23 22.15 26.25 5.66
N TYR A 24 20.92 26.12 5.11
CA TYR A 24 20.73 25.63 3.75
C TYR A 24 21.05 26.73 2.74
N THR A 25 21.92 26.39 1.79
CA THR A 25 22.19 27.21 0.59
C THR A 25 21.09 27.04 -0.45
N THR A 26 21.11 27.87 -1.48
CA THR A 26 20.20 27.71 -2.63
C THR A 26 20.40 26.34 -3.30
N GLN A 27 21.65 25.87 -3.41
CA GLN A 27 21.96 24.56 -3.98
C GLN A 27 21.38 23.42 -3.14
N ASP A 28 21.43 23.50 -1.82
CA ASP A 28 20.83 22.48 -0.94
C ASP A 28 19.31 22.40 -1.12
N LEU A 29 18.65 23.54 -1.31
CA LEU A 29 17.22 23.58 -1.59
C LEU A 29 16.89 23.00 -2.97
N ASP A 30 17.70 23.26 -4.00
CA ASP A 30 17.52 22.66 -5.33
C ASP A 30 17.72 21.14 -5.30
N ASN A 31 18.69 20.66 -4.56
CA ASN A 31 18.93 19.23 -4.34
C ASN A 31 17.74 18.59 -3.60
N MET A 32 17.21 19.25 -2.57
CA MET A 32 16.04 18.81 -1.84
C MET A 32 14.80 18.75 -2.74
N ILE A 33 14.57 19.78 -3.56
CA ILE A 33 13.47 19.81 -4.54
C ILE A 33 13.59 18.62 -5.49
N SER A 34 14.78 18.34 -5.98
CA SER A 34 15.03 17.22 -6.92
C SER A 34 14.78 15.86 -6.25
N ALA A 35 15.22 15.69 -5.01
CA ALA A 35 14.96 14.47 -4.22
C ALA A 35 13.46 14.27 -3.94
N TRP A 36 12.74 15.34 -3.60
CA TRP A 36 11.29 15.25 -3.40
C TRP A 36 10.54 14.95 -4.68
N LEU A 37 10.98 15.54 -5.81
CA LEU A 37 10.39 15.29 -7.12
C LEU A 37 10.47 13.82 -7.51
N SER A 38 11.59 13.14 -7.24
CA SER A 38 11.76 11.72 -7.57
C SER A 38 10.75 10.79 -6.87
N VAL A 39 10.24 11.21 -5.71
CA VAL A 39 9.24 10.44 -4.94
C VAL A 39 7.81 10.87 -5.23
N LEU A 40 7.58 12.18 -5.44
CA LEU A 40 6.24 12.76 -5.52
C LEU A 40 5.77 12.99 -6.96
N THR A 41 6.52 12.51 -7.97
CA THR A 41 6.20 12.73 -9.40
C THR A 41 4.81 12.22 -9.79
N ASP A 42 4.36 11.11 -9.19
CA ASP A 42 3.10 10.44 -9.51
C ASP A 42 1.86 11.11 -8.89
N TYR A 43 2.05 12.10 -8.03
CA TYR A 43 0.96 12.77 -7.32
C TYR A 43 0.70 14.16 -7.88
N THR A 44 -0.54 14.65 -7.76
CA THR A 44 -0.89 16.02 -8.12
C THR A 44 -0.45 17.00 -7.02
N TYR A 45 -0.37 18.29 -7.35
CA TYR A 45 -0.05 19.34 -6.37
C TYR A 45 -1.08 19.38 -5.23
N GLU A 46 -2.35 19.20 -5.56
CA GLU A 46 -3.45 19.19 -4.59
C GLU A 46 -3.27 18.04 -3.58
N GLN A 47 -2.93 16.83 -4.07
CA GLN A 47 -2.65 15.69 -3.22
C GLN A 47 -1.45 15.94 -2.31
N GLY A 48 -0.34 16.43 -2.86
CA GLY A 48 0.86 16.75 -2.09
C GLY A 48 0.62 17.84 -1.05
N SER A 49 -0.13 18.89 -1.43
CA SER A 49 -0.52 19.98 -0.52
C SER A 49 -1.41 19.47 0.62
N ALA A 50 -2.38 18.59 0.30
CA ALA A 50 -3.25 17.98 1.30
C ALA A 50 -2.45 17.08 2.27
N GLY A 51 -1.57 16.23 1.74
CA GLY A 51 -0.70 15.37 2.56
C GLY A 51 0.23 16.18 3.47
N LEU A 52 0.79 17.29 2.97
CA LEU A 52 1.58 18.21 3.78
C LEU A 52 0.75 18.88 4.87
N LYS A 53 -0.45 19.36 4.57
CA LYS A 53 -1.34 19.97 5.57
C LYS A 53 -1.68 19.00 6.71
N VAL A 54 -1.97 17.73 6.38
CA VAL A 54 -2.21 16.70 7.40
C VAL A 54 -0.97 16.50 8.28
N TYR A 55 0.22 16.44 7.68
CA TYR A 55 1.46 16.35 8.44
C TYR A 55 1.61 17.53 9.42
N LEU A 56 1.52 18.75 8.91
CA LEU A 56 1.70 19.96 9.70
C LEU A 56 0.66 20.09 10.83
N SER A 57 -0.56 19.63 10.62
CA SER A 57 -1.61 19.65 11.64
C SER A 57 -1.41 18.62 12.77
N SER A 58 -0.64 17.58 12.51
CA SER A 58 -0.36 16.48 13.46
C SER A 58 1.05 16.56 14.07
N ASP A 59 1.94 17.40 13.52
CA ASP A 59 3.30 17.53 14.04
C ASP A 59 3.33 18.32 15.35
N THR A 60 3.70 17.64 16.41
CA THR A 60 3.93 18.24 17.75
C THR A 60 5.40 18.25 18.15
N LYS A 61 6.27 17.70 17.30
CA LYS A 61 7.70 17.53 17.59
C LYS A 61 8.58 18.62 16.98
N GLY A 62 8.06 19.36 15.98
CA GLY A 62 8.76 20.45 15.30
C GLY A 62 9.83 19.99 14.31
N PHE A 63 9.67 18.80 13.69
CA PHE A 63 10.58 18.30 12.66
C PHE A 63 9.99 18.45 11.27
N PRO A 64 10.78 18.86 10.26
CA PRO A 64 10.30 18.90 8.89
C PRO A 64 10.01 17.48 8.38
N PRO A 65 8.95 17.33 7.55
CA PRO A 65 8.59 16.03 6.99
C PRO A 65 9.61 15.54 5.95
N CYS A 66 9.72 14.22 5.81
CA CYS A 66 10.33 13.60 4.65
C CYS A 66 9.26 13.26 3.58
N PRO A 67 9.64 13.06 2.29
CA PRO A 67 8.70 12.76 1.22
C PRO A 67 7.80 11.55 1.49
N GLY A 68 8.34 10.49 2.10
CA GLY A 68 7.57 9.28 2.43
C GLY A 68 6.42 9.54 3.41
N GLN A 69 6.59 10.45 4.38
CA GLN A 69 5.51 10.83 5.29
C GLN A 69 4.38 11.58 4.56
N ILE A 70 4.72 12.36 3.54
CA ILE A 70 3.73 13.01 2.69
C ILE A 70 2.98 11.98 1.86
N VAL A 71 3.68 11.00 1.26
CA VAL A 71 3.05 9.87 0.54
C VAL A 71 2.10 9.09 1.43
N ASP A 72 2.52 8.74 2.66
CA ASP A 72 1.66 8.06 3.63
C ASP A 72 0.36 8.83 3.90
N ASN A 73 0.46 10.16 4.06
CA ASN A 73 -0.71 11.00 4.29
C ASN A 73 -1.59 11.12 3.04
N ILE A 74 -1.00 11.22 1.84
CA ILE A 74 -1.75 11.21 0.57
C ILE A 74 -2.54 9.91 0.46
N LEU A 75 -1.89 8.78 0.66
CA LEU A 75 -2.54 7.47 0.56
C LEU A 75 -3.67 7.29 1.58
N LYS A 76 -3.53 7.81 2.80
CA LYS A 76 -4.61 7.82 3.81
C LYS A 76 -5.80 8.68 3.38
N LEU A 77 -5.56 9.81 2.71
CA LEU A 77 -6.62 10.71 2.25
C LEU A 77 -7.31 10.22 0.97
N CYS A 78 -6.52 9.68 0.03
CA CYS A 78 -7.00 9.26 -1.28
C CYS A 78 -7.58 7.84 -1.29
N LYS A 79 -7.38 7.06 -0.22
CA LYS A 79 -8.09 5.80 -0.10
C LYS A 79 -9.59 6.09 -0.08
N PRO A 80 -10.36 5.51 -1.02
CA PRO A 80 -11.80 5.53 -0.86
C PRO A 80 -12.08 4.98 0.53
N LYS A 81 -13.00 5.62 1.26
CA LYS A 81 -13.61 5.08 2.49
C LYS A 81 -14.52 3.86 2.20
N ILE A 82 -14.24 3.11 1.15
CA ILE A 82 -14.66 1.73 1.08
C ILE A 82 -13.92 1.11 2.24
N ALA A 83 -14.66 0.96 3.34
CA ALA A 83 -14.18 0.43 4.57
C ALA A 83 -13.32 -0.79 4.22
N GLU A 84 -12.00 -0.69 4.43
CA GLU A 84 -11.18 -1.88 4.40
C GLU A 84 -11.86 -2.79 5.41
N MET A 85 -12.46 -3.87 4.91
CA MET A 85 -13.12 -4.83 5.79
C MET A 85 -12.10 -5.24 6.84
N THR A 86 -12.50 -5.22 8.08
CA THR A 86 -11.67 -5.79 9.15
C THR A 86 -11.48 -7.28 8.86
N GLY A 87 -10.41 -7.88 9.36
CA GLY A 87 -10.18 -9.31 9.20
C GLY A 87 -11.38 -10.16 9.66
N THR A 88 -12.13 -9.69 10.66
CA THR A 88 -13.34 -10.36 11.16
C THR A 88 -14.51 -10.26 10.16
N GLU A 89 -14.71 -9.12 9.54
CA GLU A 89 -15.73 -8.95 8.48
C GLU A 89 -15.39 -9.77 7.23
N ALA A 90 -14.11 -9.76 6.82
CA ALA A 90 -13.60 -10.60 5.75
C ALA A 90 -13.82 -12.09 6.04
N TRP A 91 -13.53 -12.53 7.26
CA TRP A 91 -13.80 -13.89 7.70
C TRP A 91 -15.27 -14.26 7.63
N ALA A 92 -16.18 -13.38 7.99
CA ALA A 92 -17.62 -13.65 7.91
C ALA A 92 -18.07 -13.95 6.47
N ILE A 93 -17.45 -13.34 5.46
CA ILE A 93 -17.69 -13.62 4.04
C ILE A 93 -17.11 -14.98 3.66
N VAL A 94 -15.85 -15.22 4.01
CA VAL A 94 -15.15 -16.48 3.72
C VAL A 94 -15.84 -17.67 4.39
N ARG A 95 -16.33 -17.53 5.61
CA ARG A 95 -17.08 -18.55 6.32
C ARG A 95 -18.37 -18.98 5.58
N LYS A 96 -19.03 -18.05 4.88
CA LYS A 96 -20.17 -18.40 4.03
C LYS A 96 -19.73 -19.23 2.81
N ALA A 97 -18.62 -18.84 2.19
CA ALA A 97 -18.06 -19.55 1.07
C ALA A 97 -17.61 -20.97 1.46
N ILE A 98 -16.99 -21.14 2.64
CA ILE A 98 -16.58 -22.47 3.15
C ILE A 98 -17.77 -23.41 3.27
N ARG A 99 -18.94 -22.94 3.77
CA ARG A 99 -20.14 -23.79 3.91
C ARG A 99 -20.63 -24.39 2.59
N ASN A 100 -20.44 -23.69 1.48
CA ASN A 100 -20.81 -24.12 0.14
C ASN A 100 -19.63 -24.68 -0.65
N GLY A 101 -18.41 -24.56 -0.12
CA GLY A 101 -17.15 -24.83 -0.81
C GLY A 101 -16.84 -26.29 -1.08
N TYR A 102 -17.57 -27.24 -0.48
CA TYR A 102 -17.31 -28.66 -0.69
C TYR A 102 -17.51 -29.08 -2.16
N TYR A 103 -18.62 -28.68 -2.77
CA TYR A 103 -18.97 -28.99 -4.18
C TYR A 103 -18.78 -27.79 -5.11
N GLY A 104 -18.91 -26.56 -4.63
CA GLY A 104 -18.90 -25.32 -5.41
C GLY A 104 -17.70 -24.42 -5.10
N ALA A 105 -16.52 -24.98 -4.81
CA ALA A 105 -15.35 -24.21 -4.38
C ALA A 105 -14.92 -23.13 -5.38
N GLU A 106 -14.96 -23.44 -6.69
CA GLU A 106 -14.55 -22.50 -7.74
C GLU A 106 -15.51 -21.31 -7.81
N GLU A 107 -16.83 -21.56 -7.85
CA GLU A 107 -17.85 -20.53 -7.91
C GLU A 107 -17.87 -19.66 -6.64
N GLU A 108 -17.73 -20.26 -5.47
CA GLU A 108 -17.71 -19.52 -4.21
C GLU A 108 -16.40 -18.72 -4.06
N PHE A 109 -15.28 -19.24 -4.54
CA PHE A 109 -14.00 -18.53 -4.54
C PHE A 109 -14.03 -17.29 -5.44
N GLU A 110 -14.62 -17.40 -6.64
CA GLU A 110 -14.77 -16.28 -7.58
C GLU A 110 -15.64 -15.13 -7.02
N LYS A 111 -16.63 -15.46 -6.18
CA LYS A 111 -17.49 -14.47 -5.53
C LYS A 111 -16.78 -13.72 -4.39
N LEU A 112 -15.65 -14.22 -3.91
CA LEU A 112 -14.90 -13.58 -2.81
C LEU A 112 -14.27 -12.27 -3.26
N PRO A 113 -14.20 -11.27 -2.38
CA PRO A 113 -13.39 -10.07 -2.61
C PRO A 113 -11.93 -10.44 -2.92
N PRO A 114 -11.23 -9.68 -3.79
CA PRO A 114 -9.86 -10.01 -4.22
C PRO A 114 -8.86 -10.21 -3.06
N ALA A 115 -8.98 -9.42 -1.99
CA ALA A 115 -8.14 -9.56 -0.80
C ALA A 115 -8.40 -10.89 -0.07
N CYS A 116 -9.66 -11.35 -0.01
CA CYS A 116 -10.01 -12.65 0.56
C CYS A 116 -9.52 -13.81 -0.31
N GLN A 117 -9.62 -13.69 -1.64
CA GLN A 117 -9.07 -14.68 -2.57
C GLN A 117 -7.56 -14.86 -2.36
N ARG A 118 -6.82 -13.74 -2.28
CA ARG A 118 -5.37 -13.79 -2.02
C ARG A 118 -5.02 -14.38 -0.65
N ALA A 119 -5.85 -14.14 0.37
CA ALA A 119 -5.62 -14.69 1.71
C ALA A 119 -5.88 -16.20 1.78
N ILE A 120 -6.83 -16.72 1.02
CA ILE A 120 -7.13 -18.17 0.90
C ILE A 120 -6.16 -18.86 -0.06
N GLY A 121 -5.77 -18.18 -1.15
CA GLY A 121 -4.83 -18.64 -2.16
C GLY A 121 -5.48 -19.32 -3.35
N SER A 122 -6.36 -20.30 -3.17
CA SER A 122 -6.94 -21.08 -4.28
C SER A 122 -8.33 -21.64 -3.96
N PRO A 123 -9.12 -22.00 -4.99
CA PRO A 123 -10.35 -22.78 -4.81
C PRO A 123 -10.13 -24.14 -4.12
N ALA A 124 -8.97 -24.78 -4.37
CA ALA A 124 -8.60 -26.03 -3.71
C ALA A 124 -8.46 -25.84 -2.20
N SER A 125 -7.79 -24.77 -1.76
CA SER A 125 -7.67 -24.44 -0.33
C SER A 125 -9.03 -24.15 0.31
N LEU A 126 -9.95 -23.48 -0.41
CA LEU A 126 -11.32 -23.28 0.06
C LEU A 126 -12.05 -24.61 0.25
N ARG A 127 -11.86 -25.57 -0.67
CA ARG A 127 -12.44 -26.92 -0.57
C ARG A 127 -11.84 -27.70 0.61
N GLU A 128 -10.56 -27.59 0.86
CA GLU A 128 -9.90 -28.20 2.03
C GLU A 128 -10.50 -27.67 3.33
N LEU A 129 -10.65 -26.34 3.45
CA LEU A 129 -11.30 -25.71 4.60
C LEU A 129 -12.74 -26.20 4.81
N ALA A 130 -13.45 -26.52 3.75
CA ALA A 130 -14.82 -27.06 3.82
C ALA A 130 -14.88 -28.52 4.32
N GLN A 131 -13.75 -29.22 4.40
CA GLN A 131 -13.64 -30.60 4.90
C GLN A 131 -13.16 -30.66 6.36
N ILE A 132 -12.69 -29.56 6.91
CA ILE A 132 -12.24 -29.47 8.31
C ILE A 132 -13.46 -29.35 9.22
N ASP A 133 -13.38 -29.86 10.44
CA ASP A 133 -14.42 -29.72 11.45
C ASP A 133 -14.69 -28.23 11.80
N THR A 134 -15.93 -27.94 12.11
CA THR A 134 -16.38 -26.54 12.31
C THR A 134 -15.67 -25.86 13.49
N GLU A 135 -15.31 -26.60 14.54
CA GLU A 135 -14.64 -26.03 15.71
C GLU A 135 -13.21 -25.58 15.34
N THR A 136 -12.48 -26.40 14.61
CA THR A 136 -11.13 -26.08 14.10
C THR A 136 -11.19 -24.91 13.12
N VAL A 137 -12.16 -24.87 12.21
CA VAL A 137 -12.36 -23.76 11.26
C VAL A 137 -12.64 -22.45 12.01
N GLU A 138 -13.48 -22.47 13.05
CA GLU A 138 -13.85 -21.25 13.79
C GLU A 138 -12.77 -20.77 14.79
N THR A 139 -11.80 -21.58 15.12
CA THR A 139 -10.75 -21.21 16.08
C THR A 139 -9.39 -21.04 15.42
N VAL A 140 -8.88 -22.07 14.78
CA VAL A 140 -7.53 -22.09 14.20
C VAL A 140 -7.49 -21.42 12.84
N GLU A 141 -8.36 -21.85 11.92
CA GLU A 141 -8.35 -21.36 10.54
C GLU A 141 -8.80 -19.91 10.43
N GLN A 142 -9.74 -19.48 11.25
CA GLN A 142 -10.08 -18.05 11.38
C GLN A 142 -8.85 -17.21 11.74
N SER A 143 -8.06 -17.65 12.70
CA SER A 143 -6.87 -16.92 13.15
C SER A 143 -5.80 -16.88 12.06
N HIS A 144 -5.61 -17.98 11.34
CA HIS A 144 -4.70 -18.07 10.20
C HIS A 144 -5.13 -17.16 9.07
N PHE A 145 -6.42 -17.20 8.71
CA PHE A 145 -6.98 -16.35 7.66
C PHE A 145 -6.83 -14.86 8.00
N ILE A 146 -7.23 -14.44 9.21
CA ILE A 146 -7.14 -13.03 9.62
C ILE A 146 -5.70 -12.52 9.54
N ARG A 147 -4.73 -13.34 9.95
CA ARG A 147 -3.31 -12.99 9.85
C ARG A 147 -2.87 -12.86 8.39
N ALA A 148 -3.21 -13.84 7.55
CA ALA A 148 -2.90 -13.81 6.12
C ALA A 148 -3.54 -12.60 5.42
N TYR A 149 -4.81 -12.32 5.70
CA TYR A 149 -5.55 -11.18 5.17
C TYR A 149 -4.90 -9.85 5.54
N ASN A 150 -4.57 -9.64 6.81
CA ASN A 150 -3.90 -8.42 7.25
C ASN A 150 -2.51 -8.26 6.60
N THR A 151 -1.75 -9.35 6.47
CA THR A 151 -0.46 -9.34 5.78
C THR A 151 -0.60 -8.94 4.31
N GLN A 152 -1.65 -9.41 3.61
CA GLN A 152 -1.92 -9.02 2.23
C GLN A 152 -2.29 -7.53 2.12
N LEU A 153 -3.13 -7.03 3.04
CA LEU A 153 -3.45 -5.60 3.08
C LEU A 153 -2.22 -4.72 3.33
N GLU A 154 -1.31 -5.15 4.20
CA GLU A 154 -0.06 -4.44 4.44
C GLU A 154 0.83 -4.42 3.20
N ARG A 155 1.00 -5.55 2.51
CA ARG A 155 1.73 -5.64 1.24
C ARG A 155 1.16 -4.70 0.19
N GLU A 156 -0.16 -4.68 0.00
CA GLU A 156 -0.81 -3.76 -0.93
C GLU A 156 -0.56 -2.28 -0.57
N ARG A 157 -0.51 -1.96 0.73
CA ARG A 157 -0.17 -0.62 1.21
C ARG A 157 1.27 -0.23 0.89
N GLU A 158 2.21 -1.15 1.10
CA GLU A 158 3.61 -0.92 0.77
C GLU A 158 3.82 -0.81 -0.75
N ASP A 159 3.21 -1.69 -1.53
CA ASP A 159 3.25 -1.66 -2.99
C ASP A 159 2.69 -0.34 -3.55
N ALA A 160 1.65 0.21 -2.93
CA ALA A 160 1.07 1.49 -3.33
C ALA A 160 2.02 2.68 -3.11
N LYS A 161 3.03 2.56 -2.25
CA LYS A 161 4.06 3.59 -2.01
C LYS A 161 5.17 3.59 -3.06
N ILE A 162 5.32 2.49 -3.81
CA ILE A 162 6.38 2.36 -4.82
C ILE A 162 6.07 3.31 -5.99
N PRO A 163 6.97 4.28 -6.31
CA PRO A 163 6.79 5.16 -7.45
C PRO A 163 6.66 4.39 -8.76
N SER A 164 5.85 4.91 -9.69
CA SER A 164 5.60 4.27 -11.00
C SER A 164 6.88 4.02 -11.79
N SER A 165 7.84 4.94 -11.71
CA SER A 165 9.16 4.81 -12.34
C SER A 165 9.96 3.61 -11.81
N VAL A 166 9.90 3.35 -10.50
CA VAL A 166 10.56 2.19 -9.87
C VAL A 166 9.83 0.91 -10.23
N ARG A 167 8.49 0.93 -10.24
CA ARG A 167 7.67 -0.22 -10.64
C ARG A 167 7.94 -0.64 -12.09
N ALA A 168 8.05 0.34 -13.01
CA ALA A 168 8.42 0.08 -14.40
C ALA A 168 9.82 -0.56 -14.51
N LEU A 169 10.79 -0.06 -13.73
CA LEU A 169 12.15 -0.63 -13.70
C LEU A 169 12.17 -2.07 -13.19
N ILE A 170 11.41 -2.37 -12.14
CA ILE A 170 11.28 -3.74 -11.60
C ILE A 170 10.67 -4.67 -12.66
N GLY A 171 9.64 -4.21 -13.40
CA GLY A 171 9.04 -4.97 -14.48
C GLY A 171 10.05 -5.33 -15.58
N THR A 172 10.82 -4.36 -16.06
CA THR A 172 11.85 -4.61 -17.09
C THR A 172 13.00 -5.50 -16.60
N LEU A 173 13.40 -5.40 -15.35
CA LEU A 173 14.39 -6.29 -14.74
C LEU A 173 13.87 -7.72 -14.58
N GLY A 174 12.60 -7.88 -14.20
CA GLY A 174 11.97 -9.20 -14.11
C GLY A 174 11.88 -9.90 -15.46
N GLU A 175 11.53 -9.18 -16.52
CA GLU A 175 11.51 -9.71 -17.88
C GLU A 175 12.93 -10.12 -18.36
N ALA A 176 13.95 -9.32 -18.04
CA ALA A 176 15.32 -9.61 -18.40
C ALA A 176 15.87 -10.86 -17.68
N THR A 177 15.53 -11.06 -16.41
CA THR A 177 15.92 -12.27 -15.66
C THR A 177 15.23 -13.51 -16.19
N ALA A 178 13.93 -13.45 -16.48
CA ALA A 178 13.18 -14.55 -17.09
C ALA A 178 13.74 -14.96 -18.46
N TYR A 179 14.13 -13.97 -19.27
CA TYR A 179 14.79 -14.22 -20.58
C TYR A 179 16.15 -14.94 -20.43
N LEU A 180 16.93 -14.59 -19.42
CA LEU A 180 18.24 -15.24 -19.17
C LEU A 180 18.09 -16.67 -18.63
N GLU A 181 17.06 -16.93 -17.83
CA GLU A 181 16.76 -18.27 -17.30
C GLU A 181 16.27 -19.23 -18.43
N ASP A 182 15.50 -18.72 -19.40
CA ASP A 182 15.03 -19.48 -20.55
C ASP A 182 16.17 -19.85 -21.53
N GLN A 183 17.20 -19.01 -21.61
CA GLN A 183 18.39 -19.30 -22.44
C GLN A 183 19.41 -20.24 -21.76
N ALA A 184 19.27 -20.49 -20.47
CA ALA A 184 20.18 -21.35 -19.70
C ALA A 184 19.70 -22.82 -19.60
N GLN A 185 18.50 -23.13 -20.15
CA GLN A 185 17.95 -24.48 -20.28
C GLN A 185 18.20 -25.04 -21.69
#